data_f563aae7ed4588766cc4b7d213c61299
#
_entry.id   f563aae7ed4588766cc4b7d213c61299
#
_cell.length_a   1.000
_cell.length_b   1.000
_cell.length_c   1.000
_cell.angle_alpha   90.00
_cell.angle_beta   90.00
_cell.angle_gamma   90.00
#
_symmetry.space_group_name_H-M   'P 1'
#
loop_
_entity.id
_entity.type
_entity.pdbx_description
1 polymer ?
#
loop_
_entity_poly.entity_id
_entity_poly.type
_entity_poly.pdbx_seq_one_letter_code
_entity_poly.pdbx_strand_id
1 'polypeptide(L)'
;MMNRRREKELELKERRVQRVEREDAAGKLVERVPDLTSVSISIHETRAGGCTSDTHYIRRVVLEHAPALFEVSCSDPRCEDGGYDVTQEIIRALASRQARFEGQQACQGRCGSIDCSRVLRYVTTATYQ
;
A
#
# COMPACT_ATOMS: atom_id res chain seq x y z
N MET A 1 30.61 5.83 -18.14
CA MET A 1 30.03 5.62 -16.80
C MET A 1 28.73 6.39 -16.66
N MET A 2 27.65 5.70 -16.31
CA MET A 2 26.39 6.38 -16.00
C MET A 2 26.51 7.13 -14.68
N ASN A 3 26.00 8.36 -14.65
CA ASN A 3 25.89 9.18 -13.46
C ASN A 3 24.85 8.56 -12.51
N ARG A 4 25.13 8.49 -11.21
CA ARG A 4 24.20 7.99 -10.17
C ARG A 4 22.82 8.61 -10.26
N ARG A 5 22.73 9.87 -10.66
CA ARG A 5 21.48 10.58 -10.85
C ARG A 5 20.63 9.97 -11.96
N ARG A 6 21.25 9.61 -13.08
CA ARG A 6 20.59 8.93 -14.20
C ARG A 6 20.13 7.53 -13.84
N GLU A 7 20.94 6.80 -13.09
CA GLU A 7 20.59 5.46 -12.62
C GLU A 7 19.35 5.50 -11.72
N LYS A 8 19.29 6.45 -10.80
CA LYS A 8 18.11 6.65 -9.92
C LYS A 8 16.87 7.04 -10.71
N GLU A 9 17.02 7.90 -11.71
CA GLU A 9 15.91 8.30 -12.57
C GLU A 9 15.36 7.12 -13.38
N LEU A 10 16.24 6.25 -13.89
CA LEU A 10 15.84 5.04 -14.61
C LEU A 10 15.14 4.05 -13.68
N GLU A 11 15.66 3.84 -12.48
CA GLU A 11 15.02 2.98 -11.49
C GLU A 11 13.62 3.47 -11.12
N LEU A 12 13.45 4.78 -10.94
CA LEU A 12 12.15 5.37 -10.66
C LEU A 12 11.17 5.18 -11.82
N LYS A 13 11.63 5.31 -13.05
CA LYS A 13 10.81 5.06 -14.24
C LYS A 13 10.37 3.60 -14.32
N GLU A 14 11.29 2.68 -14.07
CA GLU A 14 11.00 1.24 -14.06
C GLU A 14 9.97 0.88 -13.00
N ARG A 15 10.09 1.44 -11.80
CA ARG A 15 9.13 1.23 -10.72
C ARG A 15 7.74 1.75 -11.08
N ARG A 16 7.65 2.91 -11.74
CA ARG A 16 6.38 3.47 -12.20
C ARG A 16 5.72 2.57 -13.25
N VAL A 17 6.48 2.09 -14.21
CA VAL A 17 5.98 1.18 -15.24
C VAL A 17 5.46 -0.10 -14.62
N GLN A 18 6.22 -0.70 -13.71
CA GLN A 18 5.82 -1.91 -13.00
C GLN A 18 4.55 -1.70 -12.18
N ARG A 19 4.41 -0.54 -11.54
CA ARG A 19 3.22 -0.20 -10.78
C ARG A 19 1.98 -0.10 -11.68
N VAL A 20 2.10 0.57 -12.82
CA VAL A 20 1.01 0.69 -13.79
C VAL A 20 0.60 -0.70 -14.30
N GLU A 21 1.56 -1.57 -14.59
CA GLU A 21 1.30 -2.95 -15.00
C GLU A 21 0.54 -3.72 -13.93
N ARG A 22 0.93 -3.57 -12.66
CA ARG A 22 0.22 -4.23 -11.56
C ARG A 22 -1.18 -3.68 -11.37
N GLU A 23 -1.38 -2.38 -11.50
CA GLU A 23 -2.69 -1.75 -11.43
C GLU A 23 -3.61 -2.23 -12.55
N ASP A 24 -3.10 -2.29 -13.77
CA ASP A 24 -3.85 -2.80 -14.92
C ASP A 24 -4.22 -4.27 -14.76
N ALA A 25 -3.30 -5.09 -14.28
CA ALA A 25 -3.52 -6.52 -14.03
C ALA A 25 -4.53 -6.76 -12.91
N ALA A 26 -4.59 -5.89 -11.93
CA ALA A 26 -5.50 -6.00 -10.80
C ALA A 26 -6.97 -5.75 -11.19
N GLY A 27 -7.19 -4.98 -12.24
CA GLY A 27 -8.53 -4.55 -12.63
C GLY A 27 -9.07 -3.43 -11.76
N LYS A 28 -10.30 -3.04 -11.99
CA LYS A 28 -10.93 -1.94 -11.26
C LYS A 28 -11.62 -2.44 -10.00
N LEU A 29 -11.51 -1.65 -8.94
CA LEU A 29 -12.14 -1.97 -7.67
C LEU A 29 -13.67 -2.10 -7.80
N VAL A 30 -14.32 -1.23 -8.56
CA VAL A 30 -15.78 -1.28 -8.77
C VAL A 30 -16.24 -2.54 -9.51
N GLU A 31 -15.37 -3.16 -10.29
CA GLU A 31 -15.68 -4.44 -10.95
C GLU A 31 -15.53 -5.62 -10.00
N ARG A 32 -14.60 -5.52 -9.04
CA ARG A 32 -14.38 -6.56 -8.02
C ARG A 32 -15.42 -6.51 -6.91
N VAL A 33 -15.87 -5.31 -6.53
CA VAL A 33 -16.83 -5.10 -5.46
C VAL A 33 -17.89 -4.11 -5.96
N PRO A 34 -18.85 -4.57 -6.78
CA PRO A 34 -19.79 -3.66 -7.47
C PRO A 34 -20.72 -2.87 -6.56
N ASP A 35 -21.02 -3.37 -5.38
CA ASP A 35 -21.93 -2.73 -4.43
C ASP A 35 -21.24 -1.73 -3.48
N LEU A 36 -19.93 -1.55 -3.61
CA LEU A 36 -19.17 -0.61 -2.81
C LEU A 36 -19.53 0.83 -3.17
N THR A 37 -19.86 1.65 -2.16
CA THR A 37 -20.20 3.06 -2.37
C THR A 37 -19.13 4.01 -1.86
N SER A 38 -18.35 3.60 -0.85
CA SER A 38 -17.20 4.37 -0.39
C SER A 38 -16.21 3.46 0.33
N VAL A 39 -14.94 3.83 0.29
CA VAL A 39 -13.89 3.18 1.07
C VAL A 39 -12.81 4.19 1.42
N SER A 40 -12.35 4.13 2.65
CA SER A 40 -11.19 4.91 3.10
C SER A 40 -10.30 4.01 3.96
N ILE A 41 -9.01 4.29 3.94
CA ILE A 41 -8.01 3.52 4.66
C ILE A 41 -7.21 4.46 5.54
N SER A 42 -7.27 4.22 6.85
CA SER A 42 -6.38 4.89 7.81
C SER A 42 -5.10 4.08 7.90
N ILE A 43 -3.98 4.71 7.62
CA ILE A 43 -2.67 4.06 7.55
C ILE A 43 -1.80 4.60 8.67
N HIS A 44 -1.24 3.69 9.43
CA HIS A 44 -0.36 4.01 10.54
C HIS A 44 0.88 3.13 10.47
N GLU A 45 2.03 3.73 10.23
CA GLU A 45 3.29 3.02 10.14
C GLU A 45 4.17 3.35 11.33
N THR A 46 4.65 2.32 12.01
CA THR A 46 5.52 2.46 13.17
C THR A 46 6.80 1.64 12.98
N ARG A 47 7.82 1.98 13.78
CA ARG A 47 9.00 1.14 13.89
C ARG A 47 8.74 0.09 14.97
N ALA A 48 9.01 -1.18 14.67
CA ALA A 48 8.84 -2.26 15.64
C ALA A 48 9.67 -1.99 16.88
N GLY A 49 9.05 -2.03 18.06
CA GLY A 49 9.69 -1.76 19.34
C GLY A 49 10.08 -0.32 19.58
N GLY A 50 9.74 0.58 18.67
CA GLY A 50 10.06 1.99 18.77
C GLY A 50 8.87 2.84 19.18
N CYS A 51 9.18 3.98 19.81
CA CYS A 51 8.18 4.97 20.21
C CYS A 51 8.34 6.29 19.44
N THR A 52 9.06 6.30 18.32
CA THR A 52 9.36 7.53 17.61
C THR A 52 8.64 7.61 16.27
N SER A 53 8.17 8.81 15.97
CA SER A 53 7.62 9.35 14.72
C SER A 53 6.86 8.37 13.85
N ASP A 54 5.62 8.20 14.18
CA ASP A 54 4.69 7.41 13.39
C ASP A 54 4.22 8.22 12.19
N THR A 55 4.21 7.59 11.03
CA THR A 55 3.54 8.14 9.87
C THR A 55 2.06 7.78 9.96
N HIS A 56 1.19 8.77 9.92
CA HIS A 56 -0.26 8.56 9.96
C HIS A 56 -0.94 9.42 8.92
N TYR A 57 -1.73 8.78 8.05
CA TYR A 57 -2.54 9.50 7.07
C TYR A 57 -3.77 8.68 6.68
N ILE A 58 -4.76 9.37 6.12
CA ILE A 58 -5.97 8.73 5.62
C ILE A 58 -5.96 8.80 4.10
N ARG A 59 -6.07 7.63 3.47
CA ARG A 59 -6.20 7.51 2.03
C ARG A 59 -7.68 7.33 1.69
N ARG A 60 -8.23 8.31 0.99
CA ARG A 60 -9.58 8.23 0.44
C ARG A 60 -9.48 7.70 -0.98
N VAL A 61 -10.30 6.72 -1.30
CA VAL A 61 -10.26 6.06 -2.59
C VAL A 61 -11.35 6.66 -3.49
N VAL A 62 -10.94 7.17 -4.65
CA VAL A 62 -11.87 7.63 -5.68
C VAL A 62 -12.30 6.41 -6.49
N LEU A 63 -13.50 5.90 -6.24
CA LEU A 63 -13.95 4.60 -6.77
C LEU A 63 -14.00 4.52 -8.29
N GLU A 64 -14.32 5.62 -8.97
CA GLU A 64 -14.51 5.63 -10.43
C GLU A 64 -13.30 5.11 -11.21
N HIS A 65 -12.10 5.32 -10.68
CA HIS A 65 -10.86 4.98 -11.36
C HIS A 65 -9.92 4.11 -10.54
N ALA A 66 -10.32 3.74 -9.33
CA ALA A 66 -9.43 3.03 -8.42
C ALA A 66 -9.11 1.62 -8.92
N PRO A 67 -7.82 1.25 -9.00
CA PRO A 67 -7.45 -0.13 -9.23
C PRO A 67 -7.74 -0.99 -7.99
N ALA A 68 -7.98 -2.27 -8.20
CA ALA A 68 -8.18 -3.22 -7.11
C ALA A 68 -6.82 -3.64 -6.52
N LEU A 69 -6.03 -2.65 -6.15
CA LEU A 69 -4.67 -2.83 -5.67
C LEU A 69 -4.43 -1.88 -4.48
N PHE A 70 -3.99 -2.44 -3.36
CA PHE A 70 -3.72 -1.69 -2.14
C PHE A 70 -2.27 -1.91 -1.71
N GLU A 71 -1.39 -1.13 -2.29
CA GLU A 71 0.04 -1.12 -1.96
C GLU A 71 0.38 0.17 -1.21
N VAL A 72 1.22 0.05 -0.19
CA VAL A 72 1.72 1.17 0.60
C VAL A 72 3.25 1.11 0.59
N SER A 73 3.89 2.21 0.27
CA SER A 73 5.35 2.29 0.28
C SER A 73 5.88 2.35 1.71
N CYS A 74 7.04 1.75 1.95
CA CYS A 74 7.74 1.90 3.21
C CYS A 74 8.24 3.34 3.35
N SER A 75 8.06 3.94 4.52
CA SER A 75 8.48 5.32 4.77
C SER A 75 9.98 5.48 5.04
N ASP A 76 10.70 4.38 5.27
CA ASP A 76 12.14 4.45 5.50
C ASP A 76 12.87 4.62 4.16
N PRO A 77 13.57 5.76 3.95
CA PRO A 77 14.27 6.00 2.68
C PRO A 77 15.43 5.03 2.43
N ARG A 78 15.90 4.33 3.46
CA ARG A 78 16.98 3.34 3.35
C ARG A 78 16.46 1.95 3.01
N CYS A 79 15.14 1.73 3.09
CA CYS A 79 14.55 0.43 2.83
C CYS A 79 14.59 0.08 1.35
N GLU A 80 15.18 -1.07 1.03
CA GLU A 80 15.20 -1.63 -0.31
C GLU A 80 14.22 -2.80 -0.41
N ASP A 81 13.50 -2.85 -1.52
CA ASP A 81 12.52 -3.89 -1.83
C ASP A 81 11.43 -4.07 -0.76
N GLY A 82 11.17 -2.99 -0.02
CA GLY A 82 10.17 -2.98 1.02
C GLY A 82 8.83 -2.43 0.56
N GLY A 83 7.96 -2.28 1.53
CA GLY A 83 6.60 -1.81 1.33
C GLY A 83 5.61 -2.86 1.80
N TYR A 84 4.34 -2.58 1.55
CA TYR A 84 3.24 -3.40 2.04
C TYR A 84 2.24 -3.62 0.92
N ASP A 85 1.81 -4.85 0.76
CA ASP A 85 0.72 -5.20 -0.15
C ASP A 85 -0.39 -5.85 0.68
N VAL A 86 -1.45 -5.09 0.91
CA VAL A 86 -2.60 -5.52 1.70
C VAL A 86 -3.84 -5.74 0.81
N THR A 87 -3.62 -5.92 -0.48
CA THR A 87 -4.68 -6.06 -1.47
C THR A 87 -5.62 -7.22 -1.17
N GLN A 88 -5.10 -8.42 -0.93
CA GLN A 88 -5.94 -9.61 -0.74
C GLN A 88 -6.83 -9.48 0.48
N GLU A 89 -6.27 -9.01 1.60
CA GLU A 89 -7.00 -8.84 2.85
C GLU A 89 -8.13 -7.83 2.71
N ILE A 90 -7.83 -6.70 2.07
CA ILE A 90 -8.83 -5.63 1.88
C ILE A 90 -9.92 -6.08 0.90
N ILE A 91 -9.55 -6.65 -0.25
CA ILE A 91 -10.55 -7.12 -1.23
C ILE A 91 -11.47 -8.17 -0.60
N ARG A 92 -10.90 -9.10 0.17
CA ARG A 92 -11.69 -10.13 0.85
C ARG A 92 -12.69 -9.53 1.84
N ALA A 93 -12.25 -8.55 2.63
CA ALA A 93 -13.11 -7.86 3.58
C ALA A 93 -14.24 -7.09 2.89
N LEU A 94 -13.90 -6.38 1.80
CA LEU A 94 -14.88 -5.62 1.01
C LEU A 94 -15.89 -6.56 0.32
N ALA A 95 -15.44 -7.67 -0.22
CA ALA A 95 -16.30 -8.67 -0.85
C ALA A 95 -17.25 -9.30 0.16
N SER A 96 -16.84 -9.39 1.43
CA SER A 96 -17.66 -9.87 2.54
C SER A 96 -18.54 -8.77 3.16
N ARG A 97 -18.56 -7.58 2.55
CA ARG A 97 -19.35 -6.41 2.99
C ARG A 97 -19.07 -5.99 4.43
N GLN A 98 -17.80 -6.05 4.84
CA GLN A 98 -17.42 -5.54 6.15
C GLN A 98 -17.37 -4.01 6.13
N ALA A 99 -18.03 -3.37 7.08
CA ALA A 99 -18.04 -1.91 7.22
C ALA A 99 -16.72 -1.40 7.79
N ARG A 100 -16.03 -2.24 8.55
CA ARG A 100 -14.74 -1.92 9.16
C ARG A 100 -13.86 -3.18 9.19
N PHE A 101 -12.62 -3.00 8.81
CA PHE A 101 -11.63 -4.07 8.81
C PHE A 101 -10.28 -3.51 9.27
N GLU A 102 -9.62 -4.20 10.18
CA GLU A 102 -8.30 -3.84 10.70
C GLU A 102 -7.29 -4.91 10.34
N GLY A 103 -6.06 -4.48 10.06
CA GLY A 103 -4.98 -5.40 9.79
C GLY A 103 -3.62 -4.79 10.09
N GLN A 104 -2.61 -5.64 10.05
CA GLN A 104 -1.23 -5.19 10.16
C GLN A 104 -0.32 -6.08 9.34
N GLN A 105 0.80 -5.51 8.92
CA GLN A 105 1.81 -6.22 8.13
C GLN A 105 3.19 -5.66 8.43
N ALA A 106 4.18 -6.52 8.53
CA ALA A 106 5.57 -6.11 8.66
C ALA A 106 6.17 -5.84 7.29
N CYS A 107 7.03 -4.83 7.19
CA CYS A 107 7.78 -4.57 5.97
C CYS A 107 8.76 -5.72 5.71
N GLN A 108 8.79 -6.20 4.48
CA GLN A 108 9.66 -7.31 4.08
C GLN A 108 10.97 -6.83 3.43
N GLY A 109 11.20 -5.51 3.44
CA GLY A 109 12.41 -4.94 2.87
C GLY A 109 13.61 -5.00 3.80
N ARG A 110 14.71 -4.44 3.34
CA ARG A 110 15.99 -4.43 4.08
C ARG A 110 16.60 -3.04 4.05
N CYS A 111 17.19 -2.65 5.16
CA CYS A 111 17.99 -1.44 5.29
C CYS A 111 19.48 -1.86 5.36
N GLY A 112 20.11 -2.01 4.20
CA GLY A 112 21.46 -2.57 4.11
C GLY A 112 21.46 -4.06 4.43
N SER A 113 22.20 -4.47 5.47
CA SER A 113 22.27 -5.87 5.91
C SER A 113 21.23 -6.24 6.97
N ILE A 114 20.40 -5.29 7.39
CA ILE A 114 19.42 -5.45 8.46
C ILE A 114 18.02 -5.45 7.86
N ASP A 115 17.15 -6.33 8.36
CA ASP A 115 15.74 -6.33 7.97
C ASP A 115 15.06 -5.03 8.39
N CYS A 116 14.16 -4.54 7.54
CA CYS A 116 13.39 -3.34 7.87
C CYS A 116 12.47 -3.63 9.06
N SER A 117 12.50 -2.72 10.06
CA SER A 117 11.75 -2.89 11.30
C SER A 117 10.39 -2.20 11.30
N ARG A 118 9.94 -1.70 10.15
CA ARG A 118 8.66 -0.99 10.05
C ARG A 118 7.48 -1.94 10.03
N VAL A 119 6.39 -1.52 10.66
CA VAL A 119 5.12 -2.25 10.69
C VAL A 119 4.01 -1.32 10.28
N LEU A 120 3.20 -1.77 9.36
CA LEU A 120 1.99 -1.08 8.93
C LEU A 120 0.79 -1.58 9.73
N ARG A 121 0.02 -0.65 10.28
CA ARG A 121 -1.33 -0.93 10.79
C ARG A 121 -2.31 -0.14 9.96
N TYR A 122 -3.41 -0.76 9.59
CA TYR A 122 -4.40 -0.08 8.79
C TYR A 122 -5.83 -0.40 9.27
N VAL A 123 -6.70 0.57 9.07
CA VAL A 123 -8.13 0.42 9.33
C VAL A 123 -8.86 0.83 8.05
N THR A 124 -9.61 -0.07 7.50
CA THR A 124 -10.44 0.18 6.32
C THR A 124 -11.88 0.39 6.77
N THR A 125 -12.50 1.47 6.31
CA THR A 125 -13.92 1.72 6.52
C THR A 125 -14.62 1.80 5.16
N ALA A 126 -15.77 1.19 5.04
CA ALA A 126 -16.47 1.07 3.77
C ALA A 126 -17.97 1.16 3.95
N THR A 127 -18.65 1.64 2.91
CA THR A 127 -20.10 1.63 2.81
C THR A 127 -20.53 0.94 1.54
N TYR A 128 -21.73 0.37 1.55
CA TYR A 128 -22.27 -0.44 0.46
C TYR A 128 -23.69 -0.02 0.15
N GLN A 129 -24.14 -0.34 -1.06
CA GLN A 129 -25.54 -0.16 -1.46
C GLN A 129 -26.46 -1.12 -0.72
#